data_b0d0f30df4cb6d4b29647001b116a70c
#
_entry.id   b0d0f30df4cb6d4b29647001b116a70c
#
_cell.length_a   1.000
_cell.length_b   1.000
_cell.length_c   1.000
_cell.angle_alpha   90.00
_cell.angle_beta   90.00
_cell.angle_gamma   90.00
#
_symmetry.space_group_name_H-M   'P 1'
#
loop_
_entity.id
_entity.type
_entity.pdbx_description
1 polymer ?
#
loop_
_entity_poly.entity_id
_entity_poly.type
_entity_poly.pdbx_seq_one_letter_code
_entity_poly.pdbx_strand_id
1 'polypeptide(L)'
;MNRGRPATRGINDAVAIAQRRGCVMRVTYAHDSVCDFFIRAVMLVIFVRVMRIEKIVAPVSEIEFVCRRMIAELRLFPPSQQIRLELWVYNKYGTYRFFRLTDGGLEEIQQSGEPAKNGGPEPDAKTEGGNNKDIELAAGKDRKETPGSPPS
;
A
#
# COMPACT_ATOMS: atom_id res chain seq x y z
N MET A 1 23.57 26.69 -8.84
CA MET A 1 22.54 25.84 -8.18
C MET A 1 23.17 24.48 -7.92
N ASN A 2 23.46 24.18 -6.69
CA ASN A 2 23.91 22.84 -6.30
C ASN A 2 22.77 21.85 -6.53
N ARG A 3 22.78 21.15 -7.66
CA ARG A 3 22.00 19.93 -7.82
C ARG A 3 22.64 18.91 -6.87
N GLY A 4 22.01 18.74 -5.72
CA GLY A 4 22.48 17.81 -4.71
C GLY A 4 22.71 16.43 -5.33
N ARG A 5 23.81 15.80 -4.95
CA ARG A 5 24.19 14.44 -5.33
C ARG A 5 22.95 13.55 -5.20
N PRO A 6 22.57 12.78 -6.23
CA PRO A 6 21.41 11.91 -6.14
C PRO A 6 21.53 11.07 -4.87
N ALA A 7 20.42 10.94 -4.15
CA ALA A 7 20.39 10.24 -2.87
C ALA A 7 20.53 8.72 -3.12
N THR A 8 21.73 8.31 -3.53
CA THR A 8 22.04 6.94 -3.98
C THR A 8 21.57 5.88 -2.98
N ARG A 9 21.67 6.18 -1.68
CA ARG A 9 21.19 5.28 -0.63
C ARG A 9 19.68 5.09 -0.69
N GLY A 10 18.91 6.17 -0.74
CA GLY A 10 17.45 6.08 -0.83
C GLY A 10 17.00 5.37 -2.11
N ILE A 11 17.68 5.59 -3.24
CA ILE A 11 17.35 4.86 -4.49
C ILE A 11 17.68 3.37 -4.34
N ASN A 12 18.78 3.00 -3.71
CA ASN A 12 19.12 1.60 -3.48
C ASN A 12 18.09 0.87 -2.60
N ASP A 13 17.68 1.52 -1.52
CA ASP A 13 16.66 0.99 -0.62
C ASP A 13 15.30 0.88 -1.35
N ALA A 14 14.95 1.88 -2.15
CA ALA A 14 13.75 1.87 -2.99
C ALA A 14 13.76 0.73 -4.01
N VAL A 15 14.89 0.47 -4.65
CA VAL A 15 15.07 -0.66 -5.59
C VAL A 15 14.84 -1.99 -4.89
N ALA A 16 15.36 -2.18 -3.67
CA ALA A 16 15.14 -3.40 -2.90
C ALA A 16 13.65 -3.62 -2.57
N ILE A 17 12.91 -2.55 -2.30
CA ILE A 17 11.46 -2.59 -2.13
C ILE A 17 10.77 -2.96 -3.45
N ALA A 18 11.16 -2.31 -4.54
CA ALA A 18 10.58 -2.48 -5.87
C ALA A 18 10.74 -3.91 -6.42
N GLN A 19 11.84 -4.59 -6.10
CA GLN A 19 12.10 -5.96 -6.54
C GLN A 19 11.04 -6.97 -6.08
N ARG A 20 10.31 -6.66 -5.03
CA ARG A 20 9.17 -7.48 -4.57
C ARG A 20 7.94 -7.35 -5.47
N ARG A 21 7.89 -6.32 -6.32
CA ARG A 21 6.76 -6.01 -7.21
C ARG A 21 7.02 -6.45 -8.66
N GLY A 22 8.26 -6.72 -9.03
CA GLY A 22 8.62 -7.13 -10.38
C GLY A 22 10.10 -6.97 -10.70
N CYS A 23 10.43 -7.11 -11.97
CA CYS A 23 11.79 -6.90 -12.45
C CYS A 23 12.10 -5.40 -12.48
N VAL A 24 13.14 -4.99 -11.77
CA VAL A 24 13.55 -3.58 -11.66
C VAL A 24 14.68 -3.28 -12.62
N MET A 25 14.50 -2.22 -13.41
CA MET A 25 15.52 -1.67 -14.30
C MET A 25 15.84 -0.24 -13.90
N ARG A 26 17.09 0.01 -13.57
CA ARG A 26 17.57 1.35 -13.20
C ARG A 26 17.82 2.19 -14.44
N VAL A 27 17.50 3.45 -14.34
CA VAL A 27 17.88 4.44 -15.34
C VAL A 27 19.21 5.04 -14.92
N THR A 28 20.28 4.61 -15.58
CA THR A 28 21.65 4.86 -15.09
C THR A 28 22.31 6.14 -15.60
N TYR A 29 21.84 6.76 -16.67
CA TYR A 29 22.56 7.87 -17.27
C TYR A 29 21.66 8.91 -17.95
N ALA A 30 21.07 9.79 -17.16
CA ALA A 30 20.78 11.13 -17.69
C ALA A 30 20.58 12.10 -16.53
N HIS A 31 21.30 13.19 -16.55
CA HIS A 31 21.04 14.34 -15.69
C HIS A 31 19.61 14.88 -15.82
N ASP A 32 18.92 14.47 -16.88
CA ASP A 32 17.54 14.84 -17.22
C ASP A 32 16.59 13.63 -17.20
N SER A 33 16.94 12.57 -16.47
CA SER A 33 16.07 11.42 -16.33
C SER A 33 14.79 11.77 -15.59
N VAL A 34 13.66 11.45 -16.20
CA VAL A 34 12.31 11.70 -15.67
C VAL A 34 11.96 10.73 -14.54
N CYS A 35 12.60 9.56 -14.50
CA CYS A 35 12.45 8.56 -13.44
C CYS A 35 13.81 8.01 -13.00
N ASP A 36 13.85 7.44 -11.81
CA ASP A 36 15.05 6.84 -11.25
C ASP A 36 15.18 5.35 -11.60
N PHE A 37 14.06 4.67 -11.71
CA PHE A 37 13.97 3.29 -12.19
C PHE A 37 12.55 2.98 -12.65
N PHE A 38 12.38 1.86 -13.32
CA PHE A 38 11.06 1.32 -13.63
C PHE A 38 10.94 -0.14 -13.22
N ILE A 39 9.72 -0.55 -12.90
CA ILE A 39 9.36 -1.90 -12.50
C ILE A 39 8.58 -2.52 -13.66
N ARG A 40 9.05 -3.63 -14.18
CA ARG A 40 8.33 -4.43 -15.16
C ARG A 40 7.54 -5.51 -14.43
N ALA A 41 6.23 -5.34 -14.39
CA ALA A 41 5.26 -6.35 -13.96
C ALA A 41 4.63 -7.03 -15.20
N VAL A 42 3.78 -8.04 -15.00
CA VAL A 42 3.27 -8.91 -16.08
C VAL A 42 2.64 -8.15 -17.25
N MET A 43 1.80 -7.15 -16.99
CA MET A 43 1.12 -6.36 -18.02
C MET A 43 1.27 -4.86 -17.79
N LEU A 44 2.25 -4.46 -17.01
CA LEU A 44 2.37 -3.10 -16.52
C LEU A 44 3.83 -2.71 -16.40
N VAL A 45 4.14 -1.50 -16.83
CA VAL A 45 5.42 -0.84 -16.55
C VAL A 45 5.17 0.32 -15.60
N ILE A 46 5.88 0.35 -14.49
CA ILE A 46 5.74 1.37 -13.46
C ILE A 46 7.00 2.21 -13.47
N PHE A 47 6.86 3.48 -13.83
CA PHE A 47 7.95 4.45 -13.74
C PHE A 47 7.96 5.08 -12.35
N VAL A 48 9.09 5.01 -11.68
CA VAL A 48 9.23 5.46 -10.29
C VAL A 48 10.22 6.60 -10.19
N ARG A 49 9.80 7.67 -9.56
CA ARG A 49 10.65 8.77 -9.11
C ARG A 49 10.79 8.72 -7.60
N VAL A 50 12.01 8.78 -7.09
CA VAL A 50 12.30 8.74 -5.66
C VAL A 50 12.76 10.11 -5.19
N MET A 51 12.17 10.63 -4.13
CA MET A 51 12.51 11.94 -3.59
C MET A 51 12.66 11.90 -2.07
N ARG A 52 13.70 12.53 -1.57
CA ARG A 52 13.85 12.77 -0.14
C ARG A 52 13.07 14.00 0.27
N ILE A 53 12.25 13.87 1.32
CA ILE A 53 11.52 14.97 1.94
C ILE A 53 11.83 15.01 3.45
N GLU A 54 11.64 16.17 4.06
CA GLU A 54 11.88 16.33 5.50
C GLU A 54 10.69 15.84 6.32
N LYS A 55 9.48 16.24 5.94
CA LYS A 55 8.23 15.94 6.64
C LYS A 55 7.48 14.80 5.96
N ILE A 56 7.82 13.57 6.30
CA ILE A 56 7.19 12.37 5.71
C ILE A 56 5.72 12.22 6.09
N VAL A 57 5.31 12.75 7.25
CA VAL A 57 3.92 12.68 7.75
C VAL A 57 3.02 13.79 7.22
N ALA A 58 3.53 14.65 6.35
CA ALA A 58 2.75 15.74 5.76
C ALA A 58 1.51 15.20 5.01
N PRO A 59 0.42 15.96 4.95
CA PRO A 59 -0.74 15.60 4.13
C PRO A 59 -0.37 15.51 2.64
N VAL A 60 -1.14 14.76 1.87
CA VAL A 60 -0.85 14.52 0.45
C VAL A 60 -0.72 15.82 -0.33
N SER A 61 -1.56 16.81 -0.04
CA SER A 61 -1.52 18.13 -0.70
C SER A 61 -0.20 18.89 -0.46
N GLU A 62 0.40 18.77 0.73
CA GLU A 62 1.71 19.36 1.01
C GLU A 62 2.82 18.62 0.25
N ILE A 63 2.72 17.30 0.17
CA ILE A 63 3.66 16.48 -0.62
C ILE A 63 3.55 16.82 -2.11
N GLU A 64 2.35 16.97 -2.64
CA GLU A 64 2.12 17.42 -4.02
C GLU A 64 2.78 18.77 -4.29
N PHE A 65 2.60 19.71 -3.38
CA PHE A 65 3.21 21.05 -3.52
C PHE A 65 4.74 20.98 -3.52
N VAL A 66 5.33 20.24 -2.59
CA VAL A 66 6.79 20.10 -2.48
C VAL A 66 7.35 19.35 -3.71
N CYS A 67 6.65 18.35 -4.18
CA CYS A 67 7.08 17.48 -5.29
C CYS A 67 6.56 17.94 -6.66
N ARG A 68 5.90 19.09 -6.78
CA ARG A 68 5.21 19.55 -7.99
C ARG A 68 6.06 19.47 -9.27
N ARG A 69 7.36 19.76 -9.16
CA ARG A 69 8.27 19.68 -10.30
C ARG A 69 8.49 18.23 -10.75
N MET A 70 8.70 17.32 -9.83
CA MET A 70 8.88 15.88 -10.12
C MET A 70 7.60 15.28 -10.70
N ILE A 71 6.46 15.70 -10.20
CA ILE A 71 5.15 15.30 -10.71
C ILE A 71 4.97 15.78 -12.15
N ALA A 72 5.34 17.03 -12.44
CA ALA A 72 5.28 17.57 -13.80
C ALA A 72 6.21 16.81 -14.75
N GLU A 73 7.41 16.45 -14.31
CA GLU A 73 8.35 15.65 -15.08
C GLU A 73 7.80 14.23 -15.35
N LEU A 74 7.20 13.57 -14.36
CA LEU A 74 6.56 12.26 -14.56
C LEU A 74 5.38 12.33 -15.54
N ARG A 75 4.62 13.42 -15.53
CA ARG A 75 3.50 13.62 -16.46
C ARG A 75 3.91 13.81 -17.95
N LEU A 76 5.20 13.90 -18.23
CA LEU A 76 5.71 13.88 -19.60
C LEU A 76 5.57 12.50 -20.25
N PHE A 77 5.44 11.44 -19.46
CA PHE A 77 5.09 10.12 -20.01
C PHE A 77 3.65 10.12 -20.50
N PRO A 78 3.41 9.60 -21.72
CA PRO A 78 2.05 9.53 -22.24
C PRO A 78 1.17 8.62 -21.38
N PRO A 79 -0.09 9.01 -21.14
CA PRO A 79 -1.01 8.17 -20.39
C PRO A 79 -1.28 6.86 -21.17
N SER A 80 -1.22 5.75 -20.46
CA SER A 80 -1.47 4.41 -21.02
C SER A 80 -1.98 3.49 -19.92
N GLN A 81 -2.84 2.54 -20.28
CA GLN A 81 -3.29 1.50 -19.34
C GLN A 81 -2.16 0.58 -18.90
N GLN A 82 -1.09 0.49 -19.70
CA GLN A 82 0.08 -0.34 -19.40
C GLN A 82 1.20 0.43 -18.68
N ILE A 83 1.02 1.73 -18.49
CA ILE A 83 1.99 2.59 -17.83
C ILE A 83 1.38 3.13 -16.54
N ARG A 84 2.12 3.00 -15.46
CA ARG A 84 1.80 3.61 -14.18
C ARG A 84 2.94 4.51 -13.75
N LEU A 85 2.61 5.66 -13.21
CA LEU A 85 3.57 6.62 -12.70
C LEU A 85 3.48 6.64 -11.18
N GLU A 86 4.61 6.53 -10.51
CA GLU A 86 4.67 6.52 -9.05
C GLU A 86 5.74 7.49 -8.56
N LEU A 87 5.39 8.22 -7.50
CA LEU A 87 6.29 9.04 -6.73
C LEU A 87 6.49 8.38 -5.36
N TRP A 88 7.73 8.04 -5.06
CA TRP A 88 8.12 7.45 -3.78
C TRP A 88 8.88 8.50 -2.98
N VAL A 89 8.39 8.86 -1.81
CA VAL A 89 9.06 9.82 -0.95
C VAL A 89 9.62 9.14 0.28
N TYR A 90 10.77 9.59 0.74
CA TYR A 90 11.39 9.04 1.94
C TYR A 90 12.04 10.15 2.78
N ASN A 91 12.22 9.89 4.07
CA ASN A 91 12.87 10.79 4.99
C ASN A 91 14.30 10.33 5.33
N LYS A 92 14.99 11.12 6.13
CA LYS A 92 16.36 10.81 6.57
C LYS A 92 16.50 9.51 7.38
N TYR A 93 15.38 9.00 7.92
CA TYR A 93 15.33 7.78 8.71
C TYR A 93 15.03 6.52 7.89
N GLY A 94 14.80 6.67 6.58
CA GLY A 94 14.48 5.55 5.69
C GLY A 94 13.01 5.13 5.71
N THR A 95 12.12 5.98 6.25
CA THR A 95 10.67 5.76 6.15
C THR A 95 10.20 6.17 4.78
N TYR A 96 9.41 5.31 4.12
CA TYR A 96 8.85 5.56 2.79
C TYR A 96 7.36 5.76 2.82
N ARG A 97 6.87 6.61 1.91
CA ARG A 97 5.47 6.66 1.48
C ARG A 97 5.43 6.56 -0.04
N PHE A 98 4.43 5.90 -0.54
CA PHE A 98 4.28 5.55 -1.94
C PHE A 98 3.03 6.21 -2.50
N PHE A 99 3.15 6.84 -3.65
CA PHE A 99 2.04 7.53 -4.30
C PHE A 99 1.95 7.12 -5.74
N ARG A 100 0.73 6.89 -6.20
CA ARG A 100 0.39 6.76 -7.61
C ARG A 100 -0.02 8.11 -8.15
N LEU A 101 0.46 8.46 -9.32
CA LEU A 101 0.03 9.63 -10.04
C LEU A 101 -1.23 9.30 -10.85
N THR A 102 -2.32 10.00 -10.55
CA THR A 102 -3.61 9.90 -11.25
C THR A 102 -3.96 11.22 -11.89
N ASP A 103 -5.03 11.26 -12.69
CA ASP A 103 -5.54 12.51 -13.26
C ASP A 103 -6.00 13.49 -12.18
N GLY A 104 -6.47 12.96 -11.05
CA GLY A 104 -6.91 13.74 -9.88
C GLY A 104 -5.79 14.18 -8.93
N GLY A 105 -4.53 13.79 -9.16
CA GLY A 105 -3.39 14.11 -8.28
C GLY A 105 -2.69 12.87 -7.74
N LEU A 106 -2.10 12.98 -6.57
CA LEU A 106 -1.43 11.87 -5.90
C LEU A 106 -2.42 11.03 -5.07
N GLU A 107 -2.43 9.74 -5.32
CA GLU A 107 -3.13 8.73 -4.53
C GLU A 107 -2.11 7.93 -3.73
N GLU A 108 -2.24 7.90 -2.41
CA GLU A 108 -1.35 7.11 -1.56
C GLU A 108 -1.63 5.62 -1.75
N ILE A 109 -0.57 4.84 -1.93
CA ILE A 109 -0.62 3.40 -2.13
C ILE A 109 0.22 2.69 -1.07
N GLN A 110 -0.06 1.41 -0.87
CA GLN A 110 0.78 0.55 -0.03
C GLN A 110 2.07 0.17 -0.74
N GLN A 111 3.01 -0.37 0.00
CA GLN A 111 4.27 -0.88 -0.55
C GLN A 111 4.05 -1.94 -1.66
N SER A 112 2.96 -2.69 -1.59
CA SER A 112 2.53 -3.65 -2.62
C SER A 112 2.09 -2.99 -3.94
N GLY A 113 1.77 -1.69 -3.91
CA GLY A 113 1.21 -0.94 -5.03
C GLY A 113 -0.31 -0.92 -5.09
N GLU A 114 -0.98 -1.45 -4.08
CA GLU A 114 -2.44 -1.36 -3.94
C GLU A 114 -2.82 -0.02 -3.28
N PRO A 115 -4.03 0.49 -3.53
CA PRO A 115 -4.51 1.68 -2.85
C PRO A 115 -4.40 1.51 -1.33
N ALA A 116 -3.94 2.54 -0.63
CA ALA A 116 -4.00 2.55 0.81
C ALA A 116 -5.47 2.48 1.21
N LYS A 117 -5.84 1.50 2.00
CA LYS A 117 -7.16 1.48 2.61
C LYS A 117 -7.24 2.76 3.45
N ASN A 118 -8.11 3.68 3.06
CA ASN A 118 -8.43 4.81 3.90
C ASN A 118 -8.94 4.23 5.22
N GLY A 119 -8.07 4.21 6.21
CA GLY A 119 -8.45 3.94 7.58
C GLY A 119 -9.32 5.11 8.05
N GLY A 120 -10.57 5.13 7.62
CA GLY A 120 -11.58 5.80 8.40
C GLY A 120 -11.51 5.16 9.79
N PRO A 121 -11.75 5.93 10.88
CA PRO A 121 -11.80 5.34 12.21
C PRO A 121 -12.77 4.16 12.13
N GLU A 122 -12.26 2.97 12.40
CA GLU A 122 -13.15 1.85 12.66
C GLU A 122 -14.14 2.35 13.71
N PRO A 123 -15.44 2.29 13.43
CA PRO A 123 -16.39 2.55 14.50
C PRO A 123 -16.04 1.51 15.56
N ASP A 124 -15.61 2.00 16.72
CA ASP A 124 -15.42 1.18 17.90
C ASP A 124 -16.59 0.22 17.96
N ALA A 125 -16.33 -1.04 17.67
CA ALA A 125 -17.25 -2.10 17.97
C ALA A 125 -17.31 -2.11 19.50
N LYS A 126 -18.22 -1.33 20.03
CA LYS A 126 -18.71 -1.50 21.39
C LYS A 126 -19.22 -2.92 21.44
N THR A 127 -18.39 -3.77 21.96
CA THR A 127 -18.81 -5.04 22.52
C THR A 127 -19.70 -4.68 23.70
N GLU A 128 -20.98 -4.49 23.41
CA GLU A 128 -21.97 -4.55 24.44
C GLU A 128 -21.92 -5.97 24.96
N GLY A 129 -21.36 -6.10 26.16
CA GLY A 129 -21.46 -7.29 26.96
C GLY A 129 -22.94 -7.56 27.23
N GLY A 130 -23.53 -8.32 26.36
CA GLY A 130 -24.79 -8.97 26.61
C GLY A 130 -24.58 -10.02 27.68
N ASN A 131 -24.85 -9.62 28.90
CA ASN A 131 -24.98 -10.47 30.05
C ASN A 131 -26.22 -11.36 29.82
N ASN A 132 -26.03 -12.49 29.17
CA ASN A 132 -27.05 -13.53 29.11
C ASN A 132 -26.74 -14.58 30.17
N LYS A 133 -26.99 -14.20 31.43
CA LYS A 133 -27.40 -15.14 32.44
C LYS A 133 -28.83 -15.56 32.11
N ASP A 134 -29.09 -16.82 32.36
CA ASP A 134 -30.40 -17.49 32.38
C ASP A 134 -30.82 -18.10 31.04
N ILE A 135 -30.18 -19.20 30.69
CA ILE A 135 -30.93 -20.35 30.14
C ILE A 135 -30.59 -21.53 31.05
N GLU A 136 -31.43 -21.64 32.04
CA GLU A 136 -31.60 -22.84 32.84
C GLU A 136 -32.17 -23.92 31.93
N LEU A 137 -31.35 -24.90 31.56
CA LEU A 137 -31.78 -26.09 30.88
C LEU A 137 -32.42 -26.99 31.92
N ALA A 138 -33.71 -26.94 31.98
CA ALA A 138 -34.52 -27.91 32.70
C ALA A 138 -34.27 -29.31 32.11
N ALA A 139 -33.70 -30.19 32.91
CA ALA A 139 -33.60 -31.60 32.63
C ALA A 139 -34.98 -32.23 32.55
N GLY A 140 -35.36 -32.70 31.38
CA GLY A 140 -36.45 -33.62 31.20
C GLY A 140 -35.96 -35.04 31.26
N LYS A 141 -36.06 -35.67 32.43
CA LYS A 141 -36.12 -37.12 32.59
C LYS A 141 -37.36 -37.65 31.91
N ASP A 142 -37.27 -38.80 31.28
CA ASP A 142 -38.06 -40.01 31.47
C ASP A 142 -37.80 -40.94 30.29
N ARG A 143 -37.22 -42.09 30.62
CA ARG A 143 -37.80 -43.34 31.08
C ARG A 143 -38.38 -44.19 29.94
N LYS A 144 -37.76 -45.40 29.90
CA LYS A 144 -38.42 -46.71 29.78
C LYS A 144 -38.89 -47.09 28.35
N GLU A 145 -38.72 -48.28 27.90
CA GLU A 145 -38.58 -49.63 28.41
C GLU A 145 -38.19 -50.55 27.22
N THR A 146 -37.31 -51.45 27.49
CA THR A 146 -37.26 -52.75 26.82
C THR A 146 -38.55 -53.53 27.22
N PRO A 147 -39.00 -54.60 26.57
CA PRO A 147 -38.27 -55.76 26.10
C PRO A 147 -38.86 -56.50 24.87
N GLY A 148 -38.20 -57.54 24.41
CA GLY A 148 -38.88 -58.60 23.68
C GLY A 148 -38.04 -59.32 22.67
N SER A 149 -37.29 -60.30 23.09
CA SER A 149 -36.94 -61.51 22.32
C SER A 149 -38.08 -62.48 22.32
N PRO A 150 -37.98 -63.66 21.71
CA PRO A 150 -37.57 -64.19 20.44
C PRO A 150 -38.71 -65.03 19.80
N PRO A 151 -38.65 -66.18 19.20
CA PRO A 151 -37.57 -67.02 18.65
C PRO A 151 -37.84 -67.59 17.25
N SER A 152 -36.90 -68.20 16.64
CA SER A 152 -36.86 -69.45 15.93
C SER A 152 -35.87 -69.41 14.78
#